data_ae3a9de29e6fb8444743b8947e427b1f
#
_entry.id   ae3a9de29e6fb8444743b8947e427b1f
#
_cell.length_a   1.000
_cell.length_b   1.000
_cell.length_c   1.000
_cell.angle_alpha   90.00
_cell.angle_beta   90.00
_cell.angle_gamma   90.00
#
_symmetry.space_group_name_H-M   'P 1'
#
loop_
_entity.id
_entity.type
_entity.pdbx_description
1 polymer ?
#
loop_
_entity_poly.entity_id
_entity_poly.type
_entity_poly.pdbx_seq_one_letter_code
_entity_poly.pdbx_strand_id
1 'polypeptide(L)'
;MQTVSSYGVELRKQNIPVRQTLEIYRSVVSYLTEIYEQVWEELAEIPDAKRRFNAAEHLVHTTKKNPARFDFDLRFPKMPSYLRRAAIQHALGSVSSYETRMDLWEKSGEKAGKPRLAYENHAMPVFYRDVMYREEKEGKDEAYLKLYDGHDWKWFCVRLNHTDMEYLRRNWSGKKASAPTLEKRHHKYFLRFSYTEEVTLTK
;
A
#
# COMPACT_ATOMS: atom_id res chain seq x y z
N MET A 1 -17.84 5.97 -18.93
CA MET A 1 -17.14 6.63 -17.78
C MET A 1 -16.84 5.56 -16.75
N GLN A 2 -15.62 5.50 -16.21
CA GLN A 2 -15.30 4.56 -15.13
C GLN A 2 -15.59 5.22 -13.79
N THR A 3 -16.29 4.51 -12.91
CA THR A 3 -16.52 4.92 -11.51
C THR A 3 -15.88 3.92 -10.57
N VAL A 4 -15.33 4.40 -9.47
CA VAL A 4 -14.74 3.57 -8.41
C VAL A 4 -15.58 3.72 -7.15
N SER A 5 -16.16 2.62 -6.71
CA SER A 5 -16.85 2.54 -5.43
C SER A 5 -15.94 1.89 -4.39
N SER A 6 -15.92 2.43 -3.18
CA SER A 6 -15.12 1.87 -2.09
C SER A 6 -15.91 1.81 -0.78
N TYR A 7 -15.64 0.77 0.02
CA TYR A 7 -16.25 0.58 1.33
C TYR A 7 -15.24 0.03 2.32
N GLY A 8 -15.26 0.56 3.55
CA GLY A 8 -14.37 0.14 4.62
C GLY A 8 -15.09 -0.75 5.63
N VAL A 9 -14.63 -1.98 5.76
CA VAL A 9 -15.11 -2.96 6.75
C VAL A 9 -14.27 -2.83 8.01
N GLU A 10 -14.91 -2.53 9.15
CA GLU A 10 -14.21 -2.39 10.43
C GLU A 10 -13.68 -3.75 10.93
N LEU A 11 -12.40 -3.77 11.32
CA LEU A 11 -11.82 -4.88 12.08
C LEU A 11 -12.29 -4.77 13.54
N ARG A 12 -12.93 -5.81 14.05
CA ARG A 12 -13.28 -5.87 15.46
C ARG A 12 -12.04 -5.87 16.34
N LYS A 13 -12.11 -5.23 17.49
CA LYS A 13 -10.99 -5.17 18.44
C LYS A 13 -10.55 -6.58 18.83
N GLN A 14 -9.30 -6.89 18.58
CA GLN A 14 -8.68 -8.19 18.83
C GLN A 14 -7.21 -7.99 19.25
N ASN A 15 -6.67 -8.95 19.98
CA ASN A 15 -5.23 -8.95 20.32
C ASN A 15 -4.40 -9.54 19.18
N ILE A 16 -4.25 -8.79 18.11
CA ILE A 16 -3.48 -9.16 16.91
C ILE A 16 -2.58 -7.98 16.48
N PRO A 17 -1.44 -8.22 15.82
CA PRO A 17 -0.41 -7.22 15.56
C PRO A 17 -0.74 -6.27 14.37
N VAL A 18 -2.00 -5.83 14.20
CA VAL A 18 -2.43 -4.91 13.13
C VAL A 18 -1.67 -3.59 13.21
N ARG A 19 -1.56 -3.04 14.41
CA ARG A 19 -0.85 -1.78 14.64
C ARG A 19 0.61 -1.89 14.25
N GLN A 20 1.32 -2.92 14.71
CA GLN A 20 2.73 -3.15 14.42
C GLN A 20 2.98 -3.29 12.92
N THR A 21 2.15 -4.08 12.24
CA THR A 21 2.25 -4.26 10.78
C THR A 21 2.12 -2.92 10.04
N LEU A 22 1.16 -2.08 10.45
CA LEU A 22 0.95 -0.77 9.82
C LEU A 22 2.12 0.19 10.09
N GLU A 23 2.63 0.23 11.33
CA GLU A 23 3.77 1.07 11.71
C GLU A 23 5.04 0.66 10.97
N ILE A 24 5.30 -0.65 10.84
CA ILE A 24 6.43 -1.16 10.05
C ILE A 24 6.28 -0.78 8.58
N TYR A 25 5.10 -0.97 7.99
CA TYR A 25 4.87 -0.60 6.59
C TYR A 25 5.16 0.88 6.35
N ARG A 26 4.72 1.75 7.24
CA ARG A 26 4.99 3.21 7.16
C ARG A 26 6.46 3.53 7.29
N SER A 27 7.16 2.88 8.23
CA SER A 27 8.62 3.01 8.35
C SER A 27 9.35 2.56 7.09
N VAL A 28 8.88 1.49 6.45
CA VAL A 28 9.41 1.01 5.17
C VAL A 28 9.18 2.03 4.07
N VAL A 29 7.98 2.58 3.94
CA VAL A 29 7.68 3.61 2.92
C VAL A 29 8.53 4.85 3.14
N SER A 30 8.67 5.34 4.39
CA SER A 30 9.54 6.48 4.72
C SER A 30 10.98 6.21 4.30
N TYR A 31 11.54 5.08 4.68
CA TYR A 31 12.92 4.70 4.35
C TYR A 31 13.14 4.59 2.83
N LEU A 32 12.21 3.99 2.10
CA LEU A 32 12.28 3.90 0.64
C LEU A 32 12.14 5.26 -0.02
N THR A 33 11.32 6.16 0.53
CA THR A 33 11.16 7.52 0.03
C THR A 33 12.47 8.31 0.16
N GLU A 34 13.17 8.19 1.30
CA GLU A 34 14.50 8.80 1.50
C GLU A 34 15.53 8.28 0.49
N ILE A 35 15.55 6.96 0.24
CA ILE A 35 16.48 6.37 -0.74
C ILE A 35 16.17 6.88 -2.14
N TYR A 36 14.90 6.83 -2.55
CA TYR A 36 14.53 7.17 -3.93
C TYR A 36 14.62 8.66 -4.21
N GLU A 37 14.48 9.52 -3.22
CA GLU A 37 14.82 10.93 -3.33
C GLU A 37 16.30 11.13 -3.67
N GLN A 38 17.20 10.45 -2.95
CA GLN A 38 18.65 10.55 -3.16
C GLN A 38 19.11 10.08 -4.55
N VAL A 39 18.40 9.14 -5.15
CA VAL A 39 18.76 8.53 -6.44
C VAL A 39 17.73 8.84 -7.53
N TRP A 40 16.92 9.86 -7.33
CA TRP A 40 15.82 10.14 -8.24
C TRP A 40 16.27 10.48 -9.65
N GLU A 41 17.36 11.21 -9.82
CA GLU A 41 17.93 11.54 -11.13
C GLU A 41 18.20 10.25 -11.94
N GLU A 42 18.86 9.24 -11.31
CA GLU A 42 19.14 7.95 -11.93
C GLU A 42 17.83 7.21 -12.33
N LEU A 43 16.81 7.27 -11.47
CA LEU A 43 15.54 6.59 -11.73
C LEU A 43 14.66 7.32 -12.75
N ALA A 44 14.70 8.64 -12.78
CA ALA A 44 13.92 9.47 -13.70
C ALA A 44 14.35 9.30 -15.16
N GLU A 45 15.63 9.00 -15.42
CA GLU A 45 16.16 8.70 -16.76
C GLU A 45 15.52 7.45 -17.38
N ILE A 46 14.89 6.58 -16.58
CA ILE A 46 14.22 5.37 -17.05
C ILE A 46 12.77 5.71 -17.41
N PRO A 47 12.40 5.84 -18.69
CA PRO A 47 11.06 6.32 -19.08
C PRO A 47 9.98 5.28 -18.82
N ASP A 48 10.29 3.99 -18.92
CA ASP A 48 9.34 2.89 -18.69
C ASP A 48 9.11 2.64 -17.21
N ALA A 49 7.86 2.79 -16.77
CA ALA A 49 7.49 2.66 -15.36
C ALA A 49 7.82 1.28 -14.75
N LYS A 50 7.69 0.19 -15.54
CA LYS A 50 8.00 -1.17 -15.06
C LYS A 50 9.51 -1.35 -14.90
N ARG A 51 10.30 -0.83 -15.85
CA ARG A 51 11.77 -0.87 -15.75
C ARG A 51 12.25 -0.01 -14.59
N ARG A 52 11.70 1.18 -14.40
CA ARG A 52 11.99 2.05 -13.25
C ARG A 52 11.68 1.35 -11.92
N PHE A 53 10.54 0.70 -11.82
CA PHE A 53 10.18 -0.10 -10.64
C PHE A 53 11.20 -1.22 -10.39
N ASN A 54 11.58 -1.97 -11.41
CA ASN A 54 12.55 -3.05 -11.27
C ASN A 54 13.94 -2.51 -10.87
N ALA A 55 14.38 -1.39 -11.43
CA ALA A 55 15.61 -0.72 -11.03
C ALA A 55 15.56 -0.31 -9.55
N ALA A 56 14.47 0.30 -9.11
CA ALA A 56 14.26 0.67 -7.71
C ALA A 56 14.25 -0.56 -6.76
N GLU A 57 13.64 -1.67 -7.17
CA GLU A 57 13.68 -2.92 -6.39
C GLU A 57 15.11 -3.48 -6.30
N HIS A 58 15.89 -3.41 -7.37
CA HIS A 58 17.30 -3.86 -7.37
C HIS A 58 18.21 -3.04 -6.45
N LEU A 59 17.90 -1.78 -6.20
CA LEU A 59 18.68 -0.95 -5.29
C LEU A 59 18.57 -1.40 -3.82
N VAL A 60 17.44 -2.03 -3.44
CA VAL A 60 17.08 -2.31 -2.05
C VAL A 60 16.94 -3.80 -1.73
N HIS A 61 16.83 -4.67 -2.74
CA HIS A 61 16.67 -6.11 -2.52
C HIS A 61 17.85 -6.92 -3.07
N THR A 62 18.53 -7.59 -2.14
CA THR A 62 19.65 -8.46 -2.47
C THR A 62 19.17 -9.80 -3.03
N THR A 63 19.72 -10.19 -4.15
CA THR A 63 19.56 -11.52 -4.75
C THR A 63 20.92 -12.16 -4.96
N LYS A 64 20.97 -13.46 -5.30
CA LYS A 64 22.23 -14.14 -5.62
C LYS A 64 23.03 -13.48 -6.76
N LYS A 65 22.35 -12.78 -7.67
CA LYS A 65 22.95 -12.15 -8.87
C LYS A 65 23.08 -10.63 -8.76
N ASN A 66 22.42 -10.03 -7.78
CA ASN A 66 22.38 -8.58 -7.61
C ASN A 66 22.48 -8.22 -6.13
N PRO A 67 23.66 -7.84 -5.64
CA PRO A 67 23.76 -7.26 -4.29
C PRO A 67 23.07 -5.91 -4.28
N ALA A 68 22.25 -5.66 -3.28
CA ALA A 68 21.57 -4.37 -3.12
C ALA A 68 22.59 -3.27 -2.77
N ARG A 69 22.32 -2.06 -3.25
CA ARG A 69 23.09 -0.85 -2.90
C ARG A 69 22.79 -0.36 -1.48
N PHE A 70 21.57 -0.61 -0.99
CA PHE A 70 21.09 -0.17 0.31
C PHE A 70 20.71 -1.37 1.21
N ASP A 71 20.79 -1.19 2.52
CA ASP A 71 20.66 -2.24 3.54
C ASP A 71 19.22 -2.61 3.93
N PHE A 72 18.27 -2.44 3.02
CA PHE A 72 16.85 -2.69 3.26
C PHE A 72 16.57 -4.05 3.90
N ASP A 73 17.13 -5.13 3.35
CA ASP A 73 16.88 -6.48 3.83
C ASP A 73 17.45 -6.73 5.24
N LEU A 74 18.45 -5.97 5.66
CA LEU A 74 18.98 -5.98 7.03
C LEU A 74 18.04 -5.21 7.98
N ARG A 75 17.52 -4.07 7.53
CA ARG A 75 16.67 -3.20 8.34
C ARG A 75 15.25 -3.75 8.51
N PHE A 76 14.73 -4.43 7.48
CA PHE A 76 13.38 -5.01 7.46
C PHE A 76 13.42 -6.51 7.11
N PRO A 77 13.96 -7.33 8.02
CA PRO A 77 14.17 -8.75 7.75
C PRO A 77 12.83 -9.47 7.54
N LYS A 78 12.85 -10.46 6.64
CA LYS A 78 11.68 -11.33 6.33
C LYS A 78 10.44 -10.59 5.85
N MET A 79 10.56 -9.34 5.38
CA MET A 79 9.42 -8.61 4.85
C MET A 79 8.82 -9.34 3.64
N PRO A 80 7.50 -9.60 3.61
CA PRO A 80 6.84 -10.24 2.47
C PRO A 80 7.09 -9.47 1.17
N SER A 81 7.48 -10.18 0.09
CA SER A 81 7.83 -9.57 -1.19
C SER A 81 6.74 -8.67 -1.76
N TYR A 82 5.48 -9.09 -1.65
CA TYR A 82 4.35 -8.28 -2.13
C TYR A 82 4.16 -6.99 -1.32
N LEU A 83 4.37 -7.05 0.00
CA LEU A 83 4.28 -5.86 0.85
C LEU A 83 5.44 -4.90 0.57
N ARG A 84 6.67 -5.43 0.38
CA ARG A 84 7.84 -4.65 -0.05
C ARG A 84 7.56 -3.96 -1.38
N ARG A 85 7.06 -4.70 -2.38
CA ARG A 85 6.76 -4.14 -3.70
C ARG A 85 5.68 -3.07 -3.67
N ALA A 86 4.66 -3.24 -2.84
CA ALA A 86 3.66 -2.20 -2.61
C ALA A 86 4.27 -0.93 -2.00
N ALA A 87 5.19 -1.09 -1.04
CA ALA A 87 5.89 0.04 -0.43
C ALA A 87 6.85 0.75 -1.42
N ILE A 88 7.55 -0.01 -2.27
CA ILE A 88 8.39 0.55 -3.35
C ILE A 88 7.53 1.41 -4.29
N GLN A 89 6.40 0.89 -4.74
CA GLN A 89 5.50 1.62 -5.63
C GLN A 89 4.96 2.90 -4.98
N HIS A 90 4.62 2.83 -3.69
CA HIS A 90 4.16 3.98 -2.92
C HIS A 90 5.25 5.07 -2.83
N ALA A 91 6.45 4.68 -2.44
CA ALA A 91 7.58 5.60 -2.30
C ALA A 91 7.96 6.25 -3.64
N LEU A 92 8.05 5.48 -4.73
CA LEU A 92 8.29 6.01 -6.08
C LEU A 92 7.21 7.02 -6.50
N GLY A 93 5.94 6.72 -6.22
CA GLY A 93 4.84 7.64 -6.50
C GLY A 93 4.94 8.95 -5.71
N SER A 94 5.34 8.88 -4.45
CA SER A 94 5.54 10.05 -3.58
C SER A 94 6.67 10.96 -4.10
N VAL A 95 7.82 10.38 -4.43
CA VAL A 95 8.95 11.14 -4.99
C VAL A 95 8.61 11.73 -6.35
N SER A 96 8.06 10.94 -7.27
CA SER A 96 7.65 11.43 -8.60
C SER A 96 6.64 12.59 -8.53
N SER A 97 5.68 12.50 -7.62
CA SER A 97 4.70 13.57 -7.39
C SER A 97 5.36 14.83 -6.80
N TYR A 98 6.32 14.65 -5.91
CA TYR A 98 7.09 15.76 -5.32
C TYR A 98 7.89 16.48 -6.40
N GLU A 99 8.65 15.76 -7.22
CA GLU A 99 9.46 16.33 -8.31
C GLU A 99 8.60 17.10 -9.32
N THR A 100 7.46 16.52 -9.72
CA THR A 100 6.51 17.20 -10.60
C THR A 100 6.01 18.52 -9.98
N ARG A 101 5.74 18.56 -8.68
CA ARG A 101 5.32 19.78 -7.99
C ARG A 101 6.46 20.79 -7.87
N MET A 102 7.70 20.32 -7.69
CA MET A 102 8.87 21.20 -7.68
C MET A 102 9.07 21.88 -9.03
N ASP A 103 9.03 21.12 -10.12
CA ASP A 103 9.10 21.66 -11.49
C ASP A 103 8.02 22.73 -11.77
N LEU A 104 6.78 22.45 -11.34
CA LEU A 104 5.67 23.39 -11.50
C LEU A 104 5.87 24.67 -10.67
N TRP A 105 6.38 24.52 -9.46
CA TRP A 105 6.65 25.63 -8.56
C TRP A 105 7.74 26.55 -9.14
N GLU A 106 8.85 26.00 -9.62
CA GLU A 106 9.91 26.73 -10.28
C GLU A 106 9.42 27.47 -11.56
N LYS A 107 8.68 26.77 -12.42
CA LYS A 107 8.08 27.34 -13.64
C LYS A 107 7.07 28.44 -13.35
N SER A 108 6.41 28.42 -12.20
CA SER A 108 5.48 29.46 -11.77
C SER A 108 6.17 30.73 -11.23
N GLY A 109 7.50 30.73 -11.12
CA GLY A 109 8.28 31.80 -10.53
C GLY A 109 8.18 31.86 -9.02
N GLU A 110 8.03 30.69 -8.36
CA GLU A 110 8.07 30.53 -6.90
C GLU A 110 6.98 31.30 -6.12
N LYS A 111 5.86 31.57 -6.78
CA LYS A 111 4.76 32.41 -6.23
C LYS A 111 4.00 31.76 -5.08
N ALA A 112 4.07 30.41 -4.93
CA ALA A 112 3.43 29.68 -3.87
C ALA A 112 4.46 29.13 -2.87
N GLY A 113 4.01 28.57 -1.75
CA GLY A 113 4.91 27.89 -0.81
C GLY A 113 5.67 26.75 -1.48
N LYS A 114 6.96 26.64 -1.21
CA LYS A 114 7.81 25.56 -1.74
C LYS A 114 7.24 24.19 -1.40
N PRO A 115 7.07 23.28 -2.38
CA PRO A 115 6.64 21.91 -2.12
C PRO A 115 7.56 21.20 -1.12
N ARG A 116 6.99 20.31 -0.33
CA ARG A 116 7.74 19.46 0.59
C ARG A 116 7.47 18.01 0.26
N LEU A 117 8.51 17.19 0.31
CA LEU A 117 8.37 15.74 0.26
C LEU A 117 7.79 15.28 1.59
N ALA A 118 6.66 14.61 1.53
CA ALA A 118 6.06 14.01 2.72
C ALA A 118 6.62 12.61 2.89
N TYR A 119 7.35 12.39 3.98
CA TYR A 119 7.68 11.05 4.44
C TYR A 119 6.42 10.46 5.06
N GLU A 120 5.89 9.43 4.42
CA GLU A 120 4.48 9.10 4.45
C GLU A 120 4.01 8.42 5.74
N ASN A 121 3.43 9.19 6.66
CA ASN A 121 2.83 8.68 7.89
C ASN A 121 1.42 8.07 7.67
N HIS A 122 0.85 8.22 6.46
CA HIS A 122 -0.51 7.77 6.12
C HIS A 122 -0.55 6.63 5.12
N ALA A 123 0.61 6.09 4.75
CA ALA A 123 0.70 4.95 3.84
C ALA A 123 -0.17 3.77 4.31
N MET A 124 -0.92 3.20 3.38
CA MET A 124 -1.85 2.09 3.62
C MET A 124 -1.40 0.87 2.81
N PRO A 125 -1.03 -0.24 3.49
CA PRO A 125 -0.62 -1.45 2.79
C PRO A 125 -1.78 -2.11 2.07
N VAL A 126 -1.54 -2.53 0.82
CA VAL A 126 -2.43 -3.41 0.07
C VAL A 126 -2.20 -4.85 0.48
N PHE A 127 -3.26 -5.56 0.82
CA PHE A 127 -3.21 -6.97 1.16
C PHE A 127 -3.66 -7.82 -0.03
N TYR A 128 -2.70 -8.25 -0.84
CA TYR A 128 -2.98 -9.03 -2.06
C TYR A 128 -3.71 -10.33 -1.73
N ARG A 129 -4.79 -10.61 -2.51
CA ARG A 129 -5.60 -11.83 -2.35
C ARG A 129 -4.73 -13.07 -2.50
N ASP A 130 -5.05 -14.09 -1.74
CA ASP A 130 -4.38 -15.39 -1.65
C ASP A 130 -2.92 -15.38 -1.16
N VAL A 131 -2.28 -14.22 -1.13
CA VAL A 131 -0.90 -14.04 -0.68
C VAL A 131 -0.80 -13.42 0.71
N MET A 132 -1.64 -12.42 0.98
CA MET A 132 -1.64 -11.67 2.25
C MET A 132 -3.03 -11.48 2.85
N TYR A 133 -4.07 -11.73 2.07
CA TYR A 133 -5.48 -11.67 2.44
C TYR A 133 -6.19 -12.90 1.91
N ARG A 134 -6.98 -13.56 2.75
CA ARG A 134 -7.90 -14.65 2.39
C ARG A 134 -9.22 -14.45 3.07
N GLU A 135 -10.31 -14.67 2.36
CA GLU A 135 -11.65 -14.73 2.95
C GLU A 135 -11.87 -16.11 3.56
N GLU A 136 -12.55 -16.15 4.72
CA GLU A 136 -13.08 -17.41 5.24
C GLU A 136 -14.25 -17.84 4.35
N LYS A 137 -14.45 -19.15 4.23
CA LYS A 137 -15.54 -19.71 3.41
C LYS A 137 -16.90 -19.34 4.02
N GLU A 138 -17.83 -19.04 3.14
CA GLU A 138 -19.25 -18.71 3.29
C GLU A 138 -19.81 -18.52 4.71
N GLY A 139 -20.32 -17.32 4.97
CA GLY A 139 -21.20 -17.01 6.11
C GLY A 139 -20.50 -16.54 7.38
N LYS A 140 -19.17 -16.60 7.48
CA LYS A 140 -18.43 -16.07 8.61
C LYS A 140 -17.94 -14.65 8.34
N ASP A 141 -18.04 -13.79 9.35
CA ASP A 141 -17.47 -12.44 9.32
C ASP A 141 -16.00 -12.47 9.74
N GLU A 142 -15.21 -13.32 9.06
CA GLU A 142 -13.82 -13.56 9.36
C GLU A 142 -12.99 -13.55 8.07
N ALA A 143 -11.74 -13.14 8.19
CA ALA A 143 -10.76 -13.19 7.13
C ALA A 143 -9.39 -13.54 7.72
N TYR A 144 -8.44 -13.91 6.86
CA TYR A 144 -7.06 -14.11 7.26
C TYR A 144 -6.20 -13.01 6.67
N LEU A 145 -5.42 -12.35 7.54
CA LEU A 145 -4.41 -11.37 7.15
C LEU A 145 -3.02 -11.87 7.51
N LYS A 146 -2.07 -11.65 6.61
CA LYS A 146 -0.67 -11.90 6.92
C LYS A 146 -0.09 -10.68 7.62
N LEU A 147 0.07 -10.76 8.93
CA LEU A 147 0.51 -9.67 9.80
C LEU A 147 1.87 -9.97 10.43
N TYR A 148 2.56 -8.93 10.88
CA TYR A 148 3.81 -9.04 11.63
C TYR A 148 3.51 -9.15 13.13
N ASP A 149 4.06 -10.17 13.80
CA ASP A 149 3.82 -10.48 15.22
C ASP A 149 4.93 -9.98 16.17
N GLY A 150 5.89 -9.21 15.64
CA GLY A 150 7.08 -8.77 16.37
C GLY A 150 8.34 -9.58 16.02
N HIS A 151 8.20 -10.76 15.43
CA HIS A 151 9.30 -11.67 15.05
C HIS A 151 9.23 -12.14 13.61
N ASP A 152 8.00 -12.39 13.12
CA ASP A 152 7.79 -12.96 11.78
C ASP A 152 6.45 -12.49 11.18
N TRP A 153 6.27 -12.73 9.89
CA TRP A 153 5.05 -12.48 9.13
C TRP A 153 4.21 -13.75 9.09
N LYS A 154 3.10 -13.77 9.85
CA LYS A 154 2.22 -14.93 10.02
C LYS A 154 0.78 -14.61 9.65
N TRP A 155 0.02 -15.64 9.36
CA TRP A 155 -1.41 -15.55 9.15
C TRP A 155 -2.16 -15.45 10.48
N PHE A 156 -3.04 -14.46 10.57
CA PHE A 156 -3.96 -14.25 11.69
C PHE A 156 -5.38 -14.24 11.19
N CYS A 157 -6.27 -14.97 11.87
CA CYS A 157 -7.70 -14.84 11.68
C CYS A 157 -8.16 -13.50 12.27
N VAL A 158 -8.86 -12.71 11.49
CA VAL A 158 -9.40 -11.41 11.88
C VAL A 158 -10.93 -11.43 11.82
N ARG A 159 -11.56 -10.89 12.84
CA ARG A 159 -13.02 -10.73 12.87
C ARG A 159 -13.40 -9.39 12.28
N LEU A 160 -14.37 -9.42 11.40
CA LEU A 160 -14.92 -8.26 10.69
C LEU A 160 -16.24 -7.82 11.33
N ASN A 161 -16.60 -6.57 11.12
CA ASN A 161 -17.88 -6.07 11.59
C ASN A 161 -19.02 -6.72 10.78
N HIS A 162 -19.97 -7.32 11.47
CA HIS A 162 -21.10 -8.04 10.87
C HIS A 162 -21.93 -7.14 9.94
N THR A 163 -22.32 -5.96 10.42
CA THR A 163 -23.16 -5.02 9.67
C THR A 163 -22.48 -4.58 8.37
N ASP A 164 -21.15 -4.32 8.43
CA ASP A 164 -20.36 -3.95 7.24
C ASP A 164 -20.30 -5.11 6.24
N MET A 165 -20.10 -6.34 6.72
CA MET A 165 -20.07 -7.52 5.88
C MET A 165 -21.42 -7.81 5.23
N GLU A 166 -22.51 -7.65 5.97
CA GLU A 166 -23.88 -7.76 5.40
C GLU A 166 -24.11 -6.71 4.31
N TYR A 167 -23.66 -5.46 4.54
CA TYR A 167 -23.74 -4.42 3.53
C TYR A 167 -23.00 -4.84 2.23
N LEU A 168 -21.79 -5.35 2.34
CA LEU A 168 -21.04 -5.82 1.18
C LEU A 168 -21.74 -6.98 0.47
N ARG A 169 -22.19 -7.99 1.19
CA ARG A 169 -22.92 -9.14 0.61
C ARG A 169 -24.16 -8.72 -0.16
N ARG A 170 -24.90 -7.76 0.38
CA ARG A 170 -26.14 -7.25 -0.21
C ARG A 170 -25.89 -6.37 -1.44
N ASN A 171 -24.94 -5.42 -1.33
CA ASN A 171 -24.78 -4.37 -2.31
C ASN A 171 -23.69 -4.65 -3.35
N TRP A 172 -22.75 -5.57 -3.03
CA TRP A 172 -21.63 -5.90 -3.90
C TRP A 172 -21.68 -7.33 -4.45
N SER A 173 -22.84 -7.99 -4.35
CA SER A 173 -23.04 -9.30 -4.96
C SER A 173 -22.72 -9.26 -6.45
N GLY A 174 -21.88 -10.20 -6.93
CA GLY A 174 -21.41 -10.24 -8.31
C GLY A 174 -20.37 -9.19 -8.70
N LYS A 175 -19.99 -8.27 -7.82
CA LYS A 175 -18.91 -7.31 -8.08
C LYS A 175 -17.55 -7.91 -7.70
N LYS A 176 -16.56 -7.72 -8.58
CA LYS A 176 -15.18 -8.15 -8.30
C LYS A 176 -14.44 -7.05 -7.53
N ALA A 177 -14.42 -7.18 -6.21
CA ALA A 177 -13.65 -6.28 -5.37
C ALA A 177 -12.13 -6.47 -5.55
N SER A 178 -11.39 -5.37 -5.51
CA SER A 178 -9.93 -5.36 -5.49
C SER A 178 -9.36 -6.00 -4.21
N ALA A 179 -8.04 -6.19 -4.16
CA ALA A 179 -7.35 -6.51 -2.92
C ALA A 179 -7.57 -5.39 -1.89
N PRO A 180 -7.90 -5.71 -0.62
CA PRO A 180 -8.19 -4.69 0.37
C PRO A 180 -6.92 -3.94 0.80
N THR A 181 -7.10 -2.68 1.21
CA THR A 181 -6.07 -1.90 1.90
C THR A 181 -6.36 -1.84 3.39
N LEU A 182 -5.32 -1.96 4.21
CA LEU A 182 -5.44 -1.77 5.65
C LEU A 182 -5.38 -0.27 5.97
N GLU A 183 -6.46 0.25 6.54
CA GLU A 183 -6.61 1.66 6.89
C GLU A 183 -6.79 1.82 8.40
N LYS A 184 -6.24 2.92 8.95
CA LYS A 184 -6.51 3.36 10.31
C LYS A 184 -7.29 4.67 10.27
N ARG A 185 -8.45 4.71 10.93
CA ARG A 185 -9.24 5.94 11.16
C ARG A 185 -9.46 6.10 12.66
N HIS A 186 -8.98 7.21 13.21
CA HIS A 186 -8.98 7.44 14.65
C HIS A 186 -8.31 6.26 15.39
N HIS A 187 -9.07 5.51 16.17
CA HIS A 187 -8.60 4.36 16.97
C HIS A 187 -9.01 3.00 16.39
N LYS A 188 -9.63 2.99 15.21
CA LYS A 188 -10.16 1.79 14.56
C LYS A 188 -9.37 1.44 13.30
N TYR A 189 -9.39 0.16 12.94
CA TYR A 189 -8.78 -0.36 11.72
C TYR A 189 -9.86 -0.88 10.78
N PHE A 190 -9.64 -0.70 9.49
CA PHE A 190 -10.58 -1.08 8.45
C PHE A 190 -9.85 -1.80 7.32
N LEU A 191 -10.53 -2.75 6.71
CA LEU A 191 -10.18 -3.24 5.38
C LEU A 191 -11.04 -2.48 4.37
N ARG A 192 -10.40 -1.64 3.58
CA ARG A 192 -11.08 -0.92 2.49
C ARG A 192 -11.05 -1.76 1.22
N PHE A 193 -12.21 -2.13 0.77
CA PHE A 193 -12.45 -2.76 -0.53
C PHE A 193 -12.85 -1.70 -1.55
N SER A 194 -12.55 -1.95 -2.83
CA SER A 194 -13.03 -1.14 -3.95
C SER A 194 -13.33 -2.01 -5.15
N TYR A 195 -14.24 -1.56 -6.00
CA TYR A 195 -14.45 -2.11 -7.33
C TYR A 195 -14.63 -0.99 -8.33
N THR A 196 -14.32 -1.28 -9.59
CA THR A 196 -14.49 -0.36 -10.70
C THR A 196 -15.59 -0.89 -11.60
N GLU A 197 -16.48 -0.02 -12.04
CA GLU A 197 -17.48 -0.32 -13.04
C GLU A 197 -17.56 0.74 -14.12
N GLU A 198 -17.93 0.31 -15.33
CA GLU A 198 -18.20 1.20 -16.45
C GLU A 198 -19.65 1.66 -16.38
N VAL A 199 -19.86 2.96 -16.28
CA VAL A 199 -21.19 3.57 -16.30
C VAL A 199 -21.40 4.20 -17.67
N THR A 200 -22.39 3.70 -18.40
CA THR A 200 -22.86 4.34 -19.64
C THR A 200 -23.81 5.45 -19.25
N LEU A 201 -23.42 6.69 -19.52
CA LEU A 201 -24.34 7.81 -19.38
C LEU A 201 -25.36 7.70 -20.52
N THR A 202 -26.57 7.28 -20.23
CA THR A 202 -27.72 7.49 -21.10
C THR A 202 -28.04 8.97 -21.13
N LYS A 203 -27.93 9.59 -22.32
CA LYS A 203 -28.41 10.94 -22.57
C LYS A 203 -29.92 11.04 -22.49
#